data_4d1aa41c2fc4736c90e73686474e675a
#
_entry.id   4d1aa41c2fc4736c90e73686474e675a
#
_cell.length_a   1.000
_cell.length_b   1.000
_cell.length_c   1.000
_cell.angle_alpha   90.00
_cell.angle_beta   90.00
_cell.angle_gamma   90.00
#
_symmetry.space_group_name_H-M   'P 1'
#
loop_
_entity.id
_entity.type
_entity.pdbx_description
1 polymer ?
#
loop_
_entity_poly.entity_id
_entity_poly.type
_entity_poly.pdbx_seq_one_letter_code
_entity_poly.pdbx_strand_id
1 'polypeptide(L)'
;MPGHGAWVASNEPPGAVHRVAWMDQVVAPFSAGRTCGGNGAADPVRVSVHEALAYLHSLKQFGFQPGLETTRRMAAAAGNPERRLRFIHVAGTNGKGSVCAYLDAIYRAAGLRTGLYTSPHLVRFGERIQVSRSPLSDADLARHVGELRAMVETLPGLVPTFFEFTTILALRVFAEAGVELVLWETGLGGRLDSTNIVSPLASVITNVGLDHQQVLGATLAQIAVEKAGIIKAGVPVVTGADDPDARAIIEFRARELDAPVLGVGAPEVAMLKDPVGLVGPHQKSNAAVAAATVRLLRALIPVSDSQLREGLASVRWPGRLQEVRRGNQSLWLDGAHNLPGVLALKAALPDVMPVGRPALVMGMLADKDWPTMARILAPLASRIVVVPVPSSRTVSTEALRSAAIAAGAGRPVRAAGSLSEALRWVTADPVVLITGSLYLIGEAVTLLGLESSAGDGERTLNEWSPPGTLPPA
;
A
#
# COMPACT_ATOMS: atom_id res chain seq x y z
N MET A 1 15.54 49.92 -7.48
CA MET A 1 16.84 49.32 -7.66
C MET A 1 17.44 49.11 -6.29
N PRO A 2 17.74 47.89 -5.86
CA PRO A 2 18.95 47.11 -5.92
C PRO A 2 18.58 45.64 -6.19
N GLY A 3 19.29 44.74 -6.77
CA GLY A 3 20.69 44.42 -6.85
C GLY A 3 20.72 42.90 -7.04
N HIS A 4 20.94 42.38 -8.25
CA HIS A 4 21.07 40.96 -8.56
C HIS A 4 22.31 40.38 -7.88
N GLY A 5 22.13 39.46 -6.90
CA GLY A 5 23.18 38.62 -6.38
C GLY A 5 23.40 37.41 -7.30
N ALA A 6 24.51 37.41 -8.04
CA ALA A 6 24.96 36.32 -8.85
C ALA A 6 25.41 35.15 -7.95
N TRP A 7 24.90 33.94 -8.23
CA TRP A 7 25.43 32.69 -7.69
C TRP A 7 26.77 32.37 -8.39
N VAL A 8 27.85 32.38 -7.60
CA VAL A 8 29.16 31.90 -8.04
C VAL A 8 29.13 30.36 -7.95
N ALA A 9 29.26 29.70 -9.08
CA ALA A 9 29.45 28.27 -9.14
C ALA A 9 30.84 27.93 -8.54
N SER A 10 30.86 27.20 -7.42
CA SER A 10 32.06 26.59 -6.86
C SER A 10 32.43 25.36 -7.69
N ASN A 11 33.58 25.36 -8.32
CA ASN A 11 34.22 24.23 -8.98
C ASN A 11 34.80 23.29 -7.90
N GLU A 12 34.01 22.31 -7.44
CA GLU A 12 34.51 21.16 -6.69
C GLU A 12 34.36 19.88 -7.51
N PRO A 13 35.30 18.93 -7.42
CA PRO A 13 35.26 17.71 -8.22
C PRO A 13 34.12 16.77 -7.74
N PRO A 14 33.49 15.97 -8.62
CA PRO A 14 32.44 15.06 -8.25
C PRO A 14 33.00 13.87 -7.42
N GLY A 15 32.83 13.92 -6.10
CA GLY A 15 33.29 12.81 -5.22
C GLY A 15 33.32 13.11 -3.72
N ALA A 16 33.13 14.34 -3.27
CA ALA A 16 33.08 14.65 -1.85
C ALA A 16 31.66 14.39 -1.28
N VAL A 17 31.46 13.22 -0.67
CA VAL A 17 30.26 12.92 0.12
C VAL A 17 30.38 13.70 1.41
N HIS A 18 29.74 14.89 1.50
CA HIS A 18 29.56 15.56 2.78
C HIS A 18 28.72 14.64 3.69
N ARG A 19 29.31 14.23 4.82
CA ARG A 19 28.57 13.53 5.91
C ARG A 19 27.49 14.50 6.40
N VAL A 20 26.24 14.19 6.14
CA VAL A 20 25.11 15.02 6.56
C VAL A 20 24.85 14.75 8.04
N ALA A 21 24.62 15.77 8.84
CA ALA A 21 24.53 15.70 10.31
C ALA A 21 23.50 14.67 10.87
N TRP A 22 22.52 14.26 10.09
CA TRP A 22 21.56 13.23 10.48
C TRP A 22 22.15 11.79 10.45
N MET A 23 23.25 11.55 9.72
CA MET A 23 23.91 10.24 9.65
C MET A 23 24.46 9.79 11.00
N ASP A 24 24.89 10.71 11.85
CA ASP A 24 25.49 10.39 13.14
C ASP A 24 24.46 10.02 14.24
N GLN A 25 23.17 10.33 14.02
CA GLN A 25 22.08 9.98 14.93
C GLN A 25 21.51 8.56 14.71
N VAL A 26 21.82 7.91 13.58
CA VAL A 26 21.21 6.64 13.15
C VAL A 26 22.16 5.45 13.32
N VAL A 27 23.45 5.69 13.52
CA VAL A 27 24.48 4.63 13.60
C VAL A 27 24.85 4.34 15.06
N ALA A 28 23.93 3.70 15.81
CA ALA A 28 24.35 2.97 17.00
C ALA A 28 24.65 1.51 16.57
N PRO A 29 25.83 0.94 16.91
CA PRO A 29 26.13 -0.45 16.57
C PRO A 29 25.15 -1.39 17.27
N PHE A 30 24.55 -2.29 16.52
CA PHE A 30 23.66 -3.33 17.00
C PHE A 30 24.48 -4.31 17.85
N SER A 31 24.47 -4.18 19.18
CA SER A 31 24.96 -5.22 20.07
C SER A 31 23.86 -6.28 20.20
N ALA A 32 24.14 -7.50 19.76
CA ALA A 32 23.30 -8.67 20.01
C ALA A 32 23.07 -8.81 21.52
N GLY A 33 21.91 -8.33 21.98
CA GLY A 33 21.52 -8.31 23.39
C GLY A 33 21.06 -9.70 23.82
N ARG A 34 21.61 -10.13 24.94
CA ARG A 34 21.45 -11.35 25.71
C ARG A 34 20.02 -11.90 25.71
N THR A 35 19.94 -13.20 25.54
CA THR A 35 18.78 -14.03 25.91
C THR A 35 18.38 -13.76 27.36
N CYS A 36 17.19 -13.20 27.57
CA CYS A 36 16.60 -13.14 28.91
C CYS A 36 16.21 -14.56 29.34
N GLY A 37 16.96 -15.09 30.31
CA GLY A 37 16.62 -16.31 31.04
C GLY A 37 15.30 -16.15 31.77
N GLY A 38 14.47 -17.19 31.73
CA GLY A 38 13.11 -17.21 32.16
C GLY A 38 12.90 -17.06 33.67
N ASN A 39 11.73 -16.60 34.03
CA ASN A 39 11.03 -17.01 35.23
C ASN A 39 9.53 -16.98 34.97
N GLY A 40 8.86 -18.11 35.16
CA GLY A 40 7.42 -18.24 35.42
C GLY A 40 6.48 -17.67 34.36
N ALA A 41 6.61 -18.11 33.11
CA ALA A 41 5.62 -17.79 32.08
C ALA A 41 4.32 -18.56 32.40
N ALA A 42 3.24 -17.85 32.68
CA ALA A 42 1.90 -18.39 32.51
C ALA A 42 1.81 -19.02 31.09
N ASP A 43 1.16 -20.18 30.98
CA ASP A 43 0.95 -20.84 29.68
C ASP A 43 0.46 -19.81 28.66
N PRO A 44 1.10 -19.68 27.49
CA PRO A 44 0.67 -18.69 26.50
C PRO A 44 -0.79 -18.95 26.16
N VAL A 45 -1.62 -17.91 26.23
CA VAL A 45 -3.04 -18.01 25.88
C VAL A 45 -3.13 -18.51 24.44
N ARG A 46 -3.35 -19.83 24.30
CA ARG A 46 -3.49 -20.46 22.98
C ARG A 46 -4.87 -20.12 22.43
N VAL A 47 -4.94 -19.08 21.60
CA VAL A 47 -6.12 -18.79 20.81
C VAL A 47 -6.01 -19.49 19.46
N SER A 48 -7.12 -19.95 18.92
CA SER A 48 -7.20 -20.46 17.54
C SER A 48 -7.13 -19.29 16.55
N VAL A 49 -6.80 -19.57 15.29
CA VAL A 49 -6.84 -18.54 14.23
C VAL A 49 -8.25 -17.94 14.08
N HIS A 50 -9.28 -18.75 14.27
CA HIS A 50 -10.67 -18.29 14.23
C HIS A 50 -10.97 -17.26 15.34
N GLU A 51 -10.56 -17.53 16.57
CA GLU A 51 -10.70 -16.58 17.69
C GLU A 51 -9.88 -15.31 17.47
N ALA A 52 -8.66 -15.42 16.91
CA ALA A 52 -7.84 -14.29 16.57
C ALA A 52 -8.51 -13.39 15.51
N LEU A 53 -9.05 -13.97 14.44
CA LEU A 53 -9.79 -13.25 13.41
C LEU A 53 -11.09 -12.64 13.96
N ALA A 54 -11.83 -13.37 14.80
CA ALA A 54 -13.03 -12.84 15.45
C ALA A 54 -12.72 -11.64 16.35
N TYR A 55 -11.60 -11.68 17.09
CA TYR A 55 -11.15 -10.53 17.88
C TYR A 55 -10.79 -9.34 16.97
N LEU A 56 -10.04 -9.55 15.90
CA LEU A 56 -9.72 -8.49 14.94
C LEU A 56 -10.98 -7.88 14.32
N HIS A 57 -12.00 -8.71 14.04
CA HIS A 57 -13.30 -8.22 13.58
C HIS A 57 -13.99 -7.34 14.62
N SER A 58 -13.96 -7.73 15.89
CA SER A 58 -14.58 -6.94 16.96
C SER A 58 -13.98 -5.52 17.07
N LEU A 59 -12.70 -5.33 16.72
CA LEU A 59 -12.05 -4.02 16.76
C LEU A 59 -12.55 -3.07 15.65
N LYS A 60 -13.17 -3.58 14.58
CA LYS A 60 -13.67 -2.73 13.47
C LYS A 60 -14.83 -1.83 13.91
N GLN A 61 -15.59 -2.19 14.92
CA GLN A 61 -16.69 -1.37 15.44
C GLN A 61 -16.25 0.01 15.92
N PHE A 62 -14.97 0.18 16.28
CA PHE A 62 -14.41 1.44 16.73
C PHE A 62 -14.02 2.38 15.59
N GLY A 63 -14.13 1.94 14.33
CA GLY A 63 -13.95 2.74 13.11
C GLY A 63 -12.57 3.39 13.00
N PHE A 64 -12.52 4.56 12.39
CA PHE A 64 -11.32 5.38 12.28
C PHE A 64 -11.32 6.42 13.41
N GLN A 65 -10.30 6.37 14.26
CA GLN A 65 -10.07 7.36 15.32
C GLN A 65 -8.76 8.09 15.01
N PRO A 66 -8.81 9.40 14.68
CA PRO A 66 -7.61 10.17 14.39
C PRO A 66 -6.81 10.42 15.66
N GLY A 67 -5.54 10.07 15.66
CA GLY A 67 -4.64 10.26 16.78
C GLY A 67 -3.58 9.17 16.88
N LEU A 68 -2.50 9.46 17.61
CA LEU A 68 -1.39 8.53 17.79
C LEU A 68 -1.24 8.04 19.22
N GLU A 69 -2.06 8.56 20.13
CA GLU A 69 -1.89 8.31 21.58
C GLU A 69 -2.13 6.83 21.93
N THR A 70 -3.22 6.24 21.45
CA THR A 70 -3.52 4.81 21.66
C THR A 70 -2.40 3.93 21.12
N THR A 71 -1.95 4.21 19.90
CA THR A 71 -0.85 3.46 19.27
C THR A 71 0.45 3.58 20.05
N ARG A 72 0.80 4.79 20.54
CA ARG A 72 2.00 5.02 21.37
C ARG A 72 1.93 4.30 22.71
N ARG A 73 0.78 4.32 23.37
CA ARG A 73 0.58 3.59 24.63
C ARG A 73 0.73 2.09 24.44
N MET A 74 0.18 1.54 23.36
CA MET A 74 0.36 0.13 23.02
C MET A 74 1.82 -0.20 22.68
N ALA A 75 2.50 0.65 21.92
CA ALA A 75 3.92 0.48 21.59
C ALA A 75 4.77 0.47 22.86
N ALA A 76 4.53 1.40 23.79
CA ALA A 76 5.23 1.47 25.07
C ALA A 76 5.01 0.19 25.90
N ALA A 77 3.76 -0.29 26.01
CA ALA A 77 3.44 -1.54 26.71
C ALA A 77 4.09 -2.76 26.04
N ALA A 78 4.23 -2.75 24.71
CA ALA A 78 4.93 -3.79 23.94
C ALA A 78 6.47 -3.66 23.98
N GLY A 79 7.04 -2.73 24.76
CA GLY A 79 8.47 -2.50 24.90
C GLY A 79 9.08 -1.70 23.76
N ASN A 80 8.30 -0.82 23.11
CA ASN A 80 8.69 0.06 22.01
C ASN A 80 9.39 -0.69 20.86
N PRO A 81 8.76 -1.68 20.22
CA PRO A 81 9.38 -2.47 19.18
C PRO A 81 9.82 -1.61 17.98
N GLU A 82 9.15 -0.48 17.73
CA GLU A 82 9.49 0.47 16.68
C GLU A 82 10.89 1.07 16.83
N ARG A 83 11.44 1.16 18.04
CA ARG A 83 12.78 1.72 18.30
C ARG A 83 13.92 0.78 17.95
N ARG A 84 13.60 -0.51 17.72
CA ARG A 84 14.56 -1.56 17.37
C ARG A 84 14.61 -1.87 15.88
N LEU A 85 13.80 -1.20 15.09
CA LEU A 85 13.62 -1.46 13.66
C LEU A 85 14.01 -0.21 12.84
N ARG A 86 14.45 -0.43 11.61
CA ARG A 86 14.71 0.62 10.63
C ARG A 86 13.56 0.65 9.63
N PHE A 87 13.12 1.83 9.21
CA PHE A 87 11.95 1.97 8.35
C PHE A 87 12.23 2.80 7.10
N ILE A 88 11.55 2.45 6.02
CA ILE A 88 11.21 3.38 4.93
C ILE A 88 9.70 3.54 4.99
N HIS A 89 9.21 4.75 5.30
CA HIS A 89 7.79 5.04 5.52
C HIS A 89 7.17 5.59 4.23
N VAL A 90 6.12 4.91 3.73
CA VAL A 90 5.55 5.17 2.41
C VAL A 90 4.09 5.62 2.52
N ALA A 91 3.82 6.87 2.12
CA ALA A 91 2.48 7.42 1.96
C ALA A 91 2.17 7.70 0.48
N GLY A 92 0.92 7.97 0.18
CA GLY A 92 0.45 8.32 -1.17
C GLY A 92 -1.03 7.99 -1.37
N THR A 93 -1.62 8.46 -2.45
CA THR A 93 -2.97 8.05 -2.83
C THR A 93 -2.92 6.66 -3.44
N ASN A 94 -2.18 6.49 -4.52
CA ASN A 94 -1.96 5.22 -5.21
C ASN A 94 -0.47 4.87 -5.22
N GLY A 95 -0.15 3.61 -5.56
CA GLY A 95 1.23 3.17 -5.74
C GLY A 95 2.00 2.82 -4.47
N LYS A 96 1.49 3.10 -3.26
CA LYS A 96 2.15 2.79 -1.98
C LYS A 96 2.65 1.34 -1.91
N GLY A 97 1.73 0.38 -2.02
CA GLY A 97 2.07 -1.04 -1.97
C GLY A 97 3.01 -1.47 -3.10
N SER A 98 2.89 -0.89 -4.32
CA SER A 98 3.83 -1.15 -5.42
C SER A 98 5.24 -0.65 -5.11
N VAL A 99 5.38 0.58 -4.57
CA VAL A 99 6.68 1.12 -4.15
C VAL A 99 7.28 0.29 -3.02
N CYS A 100 6.47 -0.08 -2.01
CA CYS A 100 6.91 -0.99 -0.94
C CYS A 100 7.39 -2.34 -1.50
N ALA A 101 6.67 -2.91 -2.48
CA ALA A 101 7.06 -4.17 -3.12
C ALA A 101 8.36 -4.06 -3.94
N TYR A 102 8.58 -2.93 -4.64
CA TYR A 102 9.86 -2.67 -5.32
C TYR A 102 11.00 -2.54 -4.32
N LEU A 103 10.84 -1.75 -3.27
CA LEU A 103 11.84 -1.59 -2.21
C LEU A 103 12.16 -2.92 -1.54
N ASP A 104 11.13 -3.71 -1.19
CA ASP A 104 11.30 -5.04 -0.61
C ASP A 104 12.14 -5.96 -1.51
N ALA A 105 11.80 -6.03 -2.80
CA ALA A 105 12.52 -6.87 -3.75
C ALA A 105 13.99 -6.45 -3.93
N ILE A 106 14.25 -5.13 -3.99
CA ILE A 106 15.61 -4.59 -4.13
C ILE A 106 16.45 -4.91 -2.89
N TYR A 107 15.93 -4.66 -1.67
CA TYR A 107 16.68 -4.90 -0.45
C TYR A 107 16.84 -6.39 -0.15
N ARG A 108 15.89 -7.26 -0.54
CA ARG A 108 16.09 -8.72 -0.48
C ARG A 108 17.14 -9.19 -1.48
N ALA A 109 17.21 -8.63 -2.70
CA ALA A 109 18.28 -8.90 -3.64
C ALA A 109 19.64 -8.44 -3.09
N ALA A 110 19.67 -7.43 -2.22
CA ALA A 110 20.86 -7.02 -1.47
C ALA A 110 21.17 -7.90 -0.24
N GLY A 111 20.36 -8.93 0.03
CA GLY A 111 20.57 -9.89 1.11
C GLY A 111 19.96 -9.52 2.46
N LEU A 112 19.16 -8.43 2.55
CA LEU A 112 18.56 -8.02 3.81
C LEU A 112 17.34 -8.89 4.15
N ARG A 113 17.14 -9.13 5.44
CA ARG A 113 15.89 -9.66 5.99
C ARG A 113 14.89 -8.53 6.13
N THR A 114 13.94 -8.44 5.19
CA THR A 114 12.97 -7.35 5.12
C THR A 114 11.68 -7.68 5.84
N GLY A 115 11.03 -6.65 6.41
CA GLY A 115 9.63 -6.65 6.82
C GLY A 115 8.81 -5.82 5.83
N LEU A 116 7.67 -6.32 5.43
CA LEU A 116 6.76 -5.61 4.53
C LEU A 116 5.38 -5.51 5.20
N TYR A 117 4.97 -4.27 5.51
CA TYR A 117 3.65 -3.95 6.03
C TYR A 117 2.85 -3.19 5.00
N THR A 118 1.73 -3.77 4.55
CA THR A 118 0.88 -3.19 3.50
C THR A 118 -0.60 -3.36 3.82
N SER A 119 -1.45 -2.52 3.23
CA SER A 119 -2.89 -2.59 3.38
C SER A 119 -3.65 -2.03 2.17
N PRO A 120 -4.85 -2.55 1.87
CA PRO A 120 -5.47 -3.74 2.44
C PRO A 120 -4.85 -5.04 1.90
N HIS A 121 -5.20 -6.21 2.46
CA HIS A 121 -4.91 -7.51 1.86
C HIS A 121 -5.93 -7.84 0.75
N LEU A 122 -5.61 -8.78 -0.13
CA LEU A 122 -6.54 -9.25 -1.17
C LEU A 122 -7.40 -10.43 -0.68
N VAL A 123 -6.76 -11.45 -0.12
CA VAL A 123 -7.40 -12.71 0.25
C VAL A 123 -7.22 -12.98 1.75
N ARG A 124 -5.98 -13.04 2.24
CA ARG A 124 -5.66 -13.45 3.60
C ARG A 124 -5.06 -12.31 4.43
N PHE A 125 -5.42 -12.26 5.71
CA PHE A 125 -4.89 -11.24 6.63
C PHE A 125 -3.36 -11.22 6.68
N GLY A 126 -2.72 -12.40 6.64
CA GLY A 126 -1.27 -12.54 6.68
C GLY A 126 -0.52 -11.77 5.58
N GLU A 127 -1.18 -11.44 4.46
CA GLU A 127 -0.60 -10.62 3.38
C GLU A 127 -0.18 -9.22 3.86
N ARG A 128 -0.80 -8.71 4.95
CA ARG A 128 -0.47 -7.38 5.52
C ARG A 128 0.88 -7.34 6.19
N ILE A 129 1.38 -8.48 6.67
CA ILE A 129 2.60 -8.60 7.48
C ILE A 129 3.45 -9.71 6.89
N GLN A 130 4.50 -9.34 6.18
CA GLN A 130 5.37 -10.32 5.51
C GLN A 130 6.82 -10.17 6.00
N VAL A 131 7.48 -11.27 6.28
CA VAL A 131 8.91 -11.32 6.57
C VAL A 131 9.63 -11.97 5.39
N SER A 132 10.51 -11.23 4.74
CA SER A 132 11.23 -11.66 3.51
C SER A 132 10.28 -12.28 2.47
N ARG A 133 9.13 -11.65 2.27
CA ARG A 133 8.07 -12.03 1.32
C ARG A 133 7.24 -13.25 1.74
N SER A 134 7.45 -13.81 2.92
CA SER A 134 6.60 -14.85 3.50
C SER A 134 5.49 -14.19 4.32
N PRO A 135 4.21 -14.34 3.96
CA PRO A 135 3.09 -13.83 4.75
C PRO A 135 3.06 -14.44 6.16
N LEU A 136 2.53 -13.70 7.12
CA LEU A 136 2.34 -14.19 8.48
C LEU A 136 1.46 -15.45 8.47
N SER A 137 1.95 -16.53 9.09
CA SER A 137 1.21 -17.79 9.19
C SER A 137 0.01 -17.69 10.13
N ASP A 138 -1.00 -18.55 9.94
CA ASP A 138 -2.16 -18.62 10.83
C ASP A 138 -1.78 -18.92 12.29
N ALA A 139 -0.77 -19.77 12.48
CA ALA A 139 -0.27 -20.10 13.81
C ALA A 139 0.39 -18.90 14.49
N ASP A 140 1.21 -18.16 13.75
CA ASP A 140 1.86 -16.95 14.27
C ASP A 140 0.84 -15.81 14.46
N LEU A 141 -0.14 -15.68 13.57
CA LEU A 141 -1.23 -14.73 13.73
C LEU A 141 -1.99 -15.01 15.05
N ALA A 142 -2.41 -16.24 15.27
CA ALA A 142 -3.13 -16.63 16.47
C ALA A 142 -2.30 -16.34 17.73
N ARG A 143 -1.03 -16.74 17.76
CA ARG A 143 -0.12 -16.48 18.88
C ARG A 143 0.05 -14.99 19.16
N HIS A 144 0.45 -14.22 18.17
CA HIS A 144 0.71 -12.78 18.36
C HIS A 144 -0.56 -11.99 18.71
N VAL A 145 -1.71 -12.33 18.13
CA VAL A 145 -3.00 -11.70 18.47
C VAL A 145 -3.37 -12.03 19.91
N GLY A 146 -3.24 -13.29 20.34
CA GLY A 146 -3.54 -13.69 21.72
C GLY A 146 -2.67 -12.95 22.74
N GLU A 147 -1.36 -12.90 22.52
CA GLU A 147 -0.40 -12.20 23.38
C GLU A 147 -0.67 -10.68 23.42
N LEU A 148 -0.89 -10.07 22.25
CA LEU A 148 -1.13 -8.62 22.16
C LEU A 148 -2.48 -8.25 22.79
N ARG A 149 -3.51 -9.07 22.58
CA ARG A 149 -4.81 -8.91 23.23
C ARG A 149 -4.69 -8.95 24.76
N ALA A 150 -4.04 -9.97 25.31
CA ALA A 150 -3.82 -10.09 26.73
C ALA A 150 -3.09 -8.86 27.31
N MET A 151 -2.08 -8.34 26.59
CA MET A 151 -1.39 -7.10 26.97
C MET A 151 -2.33 -5.89 26.96
N VAL A 152 -3.14 -5.70 25.90
CA VAL A 152 -4.08 -4.58 25.77
C VAL A 152 -5.11 -4.60 26.90
N GLU A 153 -5.61 -5.77 27.29
CA GLU A 153 -6.56 -5.94 28.38
C GLU A 153 -6.00 -5.50 29.76
N THR A 154 -4.68 -5.42 29.92
CA THR A 154 -4.05 -4.88 31.13
C THR A 154 -3.96 -3.35 31.14
N LEU A 155 -4.27 -2.66 30.03
CA LEU A 155 -4.12 -1.22 29.89
C LEU A 155 -5.44 -0.49 30.21
N PRO A 156 -5.55 0.23 31.34
CA PRO A 156 -6.81 0.85 31.73
C PRO A 156 -7.33 1.87 30.69
N GLY A 157 -8.60 1.69 30.29
CA GLY A 157 -9.30 2.61 29.37
C GLY A 157 -8.75 2.65 27.94
N LEU A 158 -7.90 1.68 27.56
CA LEU A 158 -7.36 1.61 26.20
C LEU A 158 -8.24 0.69 25.35
N VAL A 159 -8.80 1.26 24.29
CA VAL A 159 -9.62 0.53 23.31
C VAL A 159 -9.04 0.84 21.93
N PRO A 160 -8.23 -0.08 21.34
CA PRO A 160 -7.63 0.17 20.04
C PRO A 160 -8.63 -0.03 18.92
N THR A 161 -8.44 0.71 17.83
CA THR A 161 -9.03 0.40 16.54
C THR A 161 -8.35 -0.83 15.90
N PHE A 162 -9.00 -1.42 14.91
CA PHE A 162 -8.41 -2.51 14.12
C PHE A 162 -7.02 -2.14 13.56
N PHE A 163 -6.86 -0.92 13.02
CA PHE A 163 -5.61 -0.54 12.37
C PHE A 163 -4.51 -0.22 13.38
N GLU A 164 -4.82 0.38 14.52
CA GLU A 164 -3.86 0.58 15.61
C GLU A 164 -3.33 -0.76 16.15
N PHE A 165 -4.24 -1.72 16.38
CA PHE A 165 -3.87 -3.05 16.84
C PHE A 165 -2.98 -3.78 15.83
N THR A 166 -3.35 -3.77 14.54
CA THR A 166 -2.57 -4.45 13.49
C THR A 166 -1.22 -3.79 13.24
N THR A 167 -1.10 -2.48 13.46
CA THR A 167 0.16 -1.75 13.42
C THR A 167 1.13 -2.25 14.50
N ILE A 168 0.69 -2.37 15.76
CA ILE A 168 1.53 -2.88 16.84
C ILE A 168 1.82 -4.38 16.67
N LEU A 169 0.85 -5.15 16.18
CA LEU A 169 1.04 -6.54 15.81
C LEU A 169 2.21 -6.71 14.82
N ALA A 170 2.23 -5.91 13.74
CA ALA A 170 3.29 -5.94 12.74
C ALA A 170 4.65 -5.59 13.33
N LEU A 171 4.74 -4.55 14.16
CA LEU A 171 5.98 -4.16 14.82
C LEU A 171 6.55 -5.26 15.72
N ARG A 172 5.69 -5.98 16.47
CA ARG A 172 6.10 -7.11 17.29
C ARG A 172 6.63 -8.27 16.45
N VAL A 173 5.89 -8.64 15.40
CA VAL A 173 6.30 -9.70 14.46
C VAL A 173 7.67 -9.40 13.86
N PHE A 174 7.88 -8.18 13.35
CA PHE A 174 9.14 -7.78 12.73
C PHE A 174 10.30 -7.74 13.72
N ALA A 175 10.07 -7.24 14.94
CA ALA A 175 11.09 -7.20 15.97
C ALA A 175 11.50 -8.61 16.44
N GLU A 176 10.54 -9.52 16.62
CA GLU A 176 10.80 -10.91 16.98
C GLU A 176 11.50 -11.67 15.85
N ALA A 177 11.10 -11.43 14.61
CA ALA A 177 11.72 -12.04 13.44
C ALA A 177 13.13 -11.51 13.12
N GLY A 178 13.63 -10.51 13.84
CA GLY A 178 14.95 -9.91 13.58
C GLY A 178 15.03 -9.25 12.20
N VAL A 179 13.98 -8.56 11.78
CA VAL A 179 13.93 -7.80 10.51
C VAL A 179 14.92 -6.65 10.55
N GLU A 180 15.70 -6.49 9.48
CA GLU A 180 16.75 -5.47 9.36
C GLU A 180 16.24 -4.16 8.77
N LEU A 181 15.21 -4.22 7.92
CA LEU A 181 14.58 -3.07 7.28
C LEU A 181 13.10 -3.33 7.04
N VAL A 182 12.25 -2.40 7.48
CA VAL A 182 10.81 -2.46 7.30
C VAL A 182 10.37 -1.49 6.22
N LEU A 183 9.67 -2.00 5.19
CA LEU A 183 8.93 -1.23 4.20
C LEU A 183 7.52 -1.01 4.77
N TRP A 184 7.22 0.24 5.15
CA TRP A 184 6.15 0.57 6.07
C TRP A 184 5.10 1.45 5.38
N GLU A 185 4.00 0.85 4.89
CA GLU A 185 2.92 1.55 4.18
C GLU A 185 1.96 2.19 5.17
N THR A 186 1.56 3.46 4.93
CA THR A 186 0.44 4.10 5.64
C THR A 186 -0.90 3.48 5.23
N GLY A 187 -1.82 3.35 6.19
CA GLY A 187 -3.19 2.92 5.90
C GLY A 187 -3.99 4.02 5.21
N LEU A 188 -4.05 5.20 5.86
CA LEU A 188 -4.85 6.33 5.38
C LEU A 188 -4.19 7.68 5.72
N GLY A 189 -4.02 8.53 4.71
CA GLY A 189 -3.39 9.84 4.89
C GLY A 189 -1.91 9.73 5.21
N GLY A 190 -1.53 10.02 6.44
CA GLY A 190 -0.16 9.93 6.95
C GLY A 190 -0.01 10.56 8.34
N ARG A 191 -0.38 11.82 8.52
CA ARG A 191 -0.16 12.61 9.74
C ARG A 191 -0.68 11.94 11.01
N LEU A 192 -1.90 11.43 10.98
CA LEU A 192 -2.58 10.78 12.11
C LEU A 192 -2.77 9.27 11.89
N ASP A 193 -2.07 8.70 10.89
CA ASP A 193 -2.06 7.27 10.67
C ASP A 193 -1.25 6.55 11.76
N SER A 194 -1.73 5.42 12.25
CA SER A 194 -1.07 4.65 13.34
C SER A 194 0.36 4.28 13.00
N THR A 195 0.70 4.16 11.72
CA THR A 195 2.06 3.89 11.26
C THR A 195 3.03 5.04 11.55
N ASN A 196 2.52 6.25 11.82
CA ASN A 196 3.33 7.47 11.96
C ASN A 196 4.01 7.64 13.35
N ILE A 197 4.07 6.57 14.13
CA ILE A 197 4.83 6.54 15.40
C ILE A 197 6.32 6.25 15.19
N VAL A 198 6.74 5.91 13.98
CA VAL A 198 8.13 5.54 13.66
C VAL A 198 8.98 6.74 13.24
N SER A 199 10.32 6.59 13.36
CA SER A 199 11.31 7.50 12.79
C SER A 199 12.02 6.78 11.63
N PRO A 200 11.66 7.07 10.35
CA PRO A 200 12.19 6.33 9.21
C PRO A 200 13.56 6.86 8.76
N LEU A 201 14.27 6.04 7.96
CA LEU A 201 15.48 6.45 7.24
C LEU A 201 15.16 7.38 6.06
N ALA A 202 13.97 7.21 5.48
CA ALA A 202 13.41 8.10 4.46
C ALA A 202 11.89 8.06 4.52
N SER A 203 11.26 9.21 4.27
CA SER A 203 9.83 9.32 4.00
C SER A 203 9.59 9.32 2.49
N VAL A 204 8.64 8.52 2.01
CA VAL A 204 8.32 8.43 0.59
C VAL A 204 6.86 8.81 0.37
N ILE A 205 6.60 9.76 -0.55
CA ILE A 205 5.25 10.14 -0.95
C ILE A 205 5.09 9.82 -2.44
N THR A 206 4.36 8.74 -2.75
CA THR A 206 4.29 8.19 -4.11
C THR A 206 3.60 9.13 -5.08
N ASN A 207 2.42 9.62 -4.71
CA ASN A 207 1.65 10.63 -5.43
C ASN A 207 0.56 11.23 -4.53
N VAL A 208 -0.10 12.27 -5.02
CA VAL A 208 -1.27 12.88 -4.39
C VAL A 208 -2.40 12.92 -5.41
N GLY A 209 -3.57 12.44 -5.02
CA GLY A 209 -4.76 12.41 -5.85
C GLY A 209 -6.02 12.41 -4.99
N LEU A 210 -7.18 12.70 -5.59
CA LEU A 210 -8.45 12.71 -4.89
C LEU A 210 -8.89 11.27 -4.54
N ASP A 211 -8.90 10.96 -3.27
CA ASP A 211 -9.47 9.76 -2.67
C ASP A 211 -9.73 10.02 -1.18
N HIS A 212 -10.65 9.28 -0.59
CA HIS A 212 -11.01 9.41 0.84
C HIS A 212 -11.32 10.84 1.28
N GLN A 213 -11.98 11.62 0.41
CA GLN A 213 -12.22 13.04 0.60
C GLN A 213 -13.02 13.37 1.87
N GLN A 214 -13.85 12.44 2.34
CA GLN A 214 -14.61 12.59 3.59
C GLN A 214 -13.72 12.65 4.84
N VAL A 215 -12.48 12.14 4.76
CA VAL A 215 -11.53 12.07 5.89
C VAL A 215 -10.33 12.97 5.67
N LEU A 216 -9.77 12.97 4.46
CA LEU A 216 -8.50 13.66 4.14
C LEU A 216 -8.71 15.08 3.61
N GLY A 217 -9.96 15.46 3.30
CA GLY A 217 -10.31 16.75 2.71
C GLY A 217 -10.65 16.68 1.23
N ALA A 218 -11.32 17.72 0.75
CA ALA A 218 -11.91 17.79 -0.59
C ALA A 218 -10.94 18.24 -1.69
N THR A 219 -9.74 18.70 -1.33
CA THR A 219 -8.75 19.25 -2.27
C THR A 219 -7.43 18.48 -2.23
N LEU A 220 -6.67 18.53 -3.34
CA LEU A 220 -5.32 17.95 -3.40
C LEU A 220 -4.40 18.55 -2.32
N ALA A 221 -4.54 19.85 -2.06
CA ALA A 221 -3.80 20.56 -1.02
C ALA A 221 -4.03 19.94 0.38
N GLN A 222 -5.28 19.73 0.77
CA GLN A 222 -5.62 19.12 2.05
C GLN A 222 -5.07 17.69 2.16
N ILE A 223 -5.21 16.90 1.11
CA ILE A 223 -4.69 15.53 1.05
C ILE A 223 -3.14 15.52 1.12
N ALA A 224 -2.48 16.50 0.47
CA ALA A 224 -1.03 16.66 0.52
C ALA A 224 -0.54 16.97 1.94
N VAL A 225 -1.22 17.83 2.70
CA VAL A 225 -0.93 18.13 4.12
C VAL A 225 -0.94 16.85 4.96
N GLU A 226 -1.98 16.02 4.81
CA GLU A 226 -2.10 14.77 5.55
C GLU A 226 -0.96 13.80 5.21
N LYS A 227 -0.59 13.67 3.92
CA LYS A 227 0.51 12.80 3.50
C LYS A 227 1.88 13.33 3.92
N ALA A 228 2.10 14.63 3.81
CA ALA A 228 3.33 15.29 4.26
C ALA A 228 3.55 15.17 5.79
N GLY A 229 2.52 14.80 6.54
CA GLY A 229 2.63 14.52 7.98
C GLY A 229 3.53 13.36 8.37
N ILE A 230 3.97 12.51 7.44
CA ILE A 230 4.97 11.45 7.70
C ILE A 230 6.41 11.98 7.68
N ILE A 231 6.64 13.20 7.22
CA ILE A 231 7.97 13.83 7.16
C ILE A 231 8.46 14.08 8.57
N LYS A 232 9.72 13.73 8.84
CA LYS A 232 10.38 13.91 10.16
C LYS A 232 11.56 14.86 10.01
N ALA A 233 11.89 15.54 11.12
CA ALA A 233 12.98 16.50 11.15
C ALA A 233 14.31 15.89 10.69
N GLY A 234 14.96 16.52 9.72
CA GLY A 234 16.22 16.08 9.13
C GLY A 234 16.16 14.81 8.29
N VAL A 235 15.02 14.12 8.19
CA VAL A 235 14.89 12.87 7.45
C VAL A 235 14.56 13.14 5.98
N PRO A 236 15.31 12.60 5.02
CA PRO A 236 15.07 12.86 3.60
C PRO A 236 13.71 12.37 3.11
N VAL A 237 13.16 13.13 2.16
CA VAL A 237 11.86 12.87 1.52
C VAL A 237 12.07 12.57 0.05
N VAL A 238 11.50 11.46 -0.43
CA VAL A 238 11.38 11.17 -1.86
C VAL A 238 9.93 11.34 -2.27
N THR A 239 9.66 12.14 -3.30
CA THR A 239 8.28 12.35 -3.75
C THR A 239 8.13 12.19 -5.25
N GLY A 240 7.10 11.43 -5.66
CA GLY A 240 6.62 11.31 -7.04
C GLY A 240 5.35 12.13 -7.29
N ALA A 241 5.01 13.09 -6.41
CA ALA A 241 3.88 13.98 -6.64
C ALA A 241 4.16 14.88 -7.86
N ASP A 242 3.25 14.84 -8.82
CA ASP A 242 3.32 15.57 -10.09
C ASP A 242 2.46 16.84 -10.10
N ASP A 243 1.43 16.90 -9.25
CA ASP A 243 0.63 18.10 -9.07
C ASP A 243 1.43 19.21 -8.39
N PRO A 244 1.52 20.43 -8.99
CA PRO A 244 2.37 21.51 -8.48
C PRO A 244 1.99 21.98 -7.07
N ASP A 245 0.70 22.08 -6.77
CA ASP A 245 0.22 22.56 -5.47
C ASP A 245 0.51 21.53 -4.38
N ALA A 246 0.23 20.25 -4.65
CA ALA A 246 0.56 19.18 -3.74
C ALA A 246 2.08 19.08 -3.48
N ARG A 247 2.89 19.26 -4.52
CA ARG A 247 4.34 19.26 -4.42
C ARG A 247 4.86 20.43 -3.59
N ALA A 248 4.34 21.62 -3.81
CA ALA A 248 4.71 22.82 -3.04
C ALA A 248 4.43 22.63 -1.53
N ILE A 249 3.33 21.98 -1.17
CA ILE A 249 3.01 21.66 0.22
C ILE A 249 4.00 20.66 0.83
N ILE A 250 4.35 19.61 0.09
CA ILE A 250 5.35 18.62 0.55
C ILE A 250 6.70 19.30 0.76
N GLU A 251 7.15 20.12 -0.19
CA GLU A 251 8.41 20.86 -0.12
C GLU A 251 8.40 21.93 1.00
N PHE A 252 7.25 22.59 1.19
CA PHE A 252 7.10 23.54 2.33
C PHE A 252 7.25 22.80 3.66
N ARG A 253 6.54 21.69 3.85
CA ARG A 253 6.64 20.91 5.08
C ARG A 253 8.03 20.34 5.33
N ALA A 254 8.70 19.91 4.28
CA ALA A 254 10.08 19.43 4.38
C ALA A 254 11.04 20.54 4.82
N ARG A 255 10.90 21.76 4.25
CA ARG A 255 11.72 22.93 4.68
C ARG A 255 11.51 23.29 6.14
N GLU A 256 10.25 23.25 6.64
CA GLU A 256 9.98 23.50 8.07
C GLU A 256 10.71 22.50 8.99
N LEU A 257 11.05 21.34 8.49
CA LEU A 257 11.67 20.23 9.22
C LEU A 257 13.15 20.02 8.84
N ASP A 258 13.75 20.92 8.08
CA ASP A 258 15.12 20.79 7.55
C ASP A 258 15.35 19.42 6.85
N ALA A 259 14.30 18.86 6.23
CA ALA A 259 14.30 17.57 5.55
C ALA A 259 14.66 17.76 4.08
N PRO A 260 15.73 17.12 3.56
CA PRO A 260 16.07 17.18 2.14
C PRO A 260 14.97 16.56 1.28
N VAL A 261 14.63 17.18 0.14
CA VAL A 261 13.61 16.68 -0.79
C VAL A 261 14.24 16.24 -2.10
N LEU A 262 13.94 15.00 -2.50
CA LEU A 262 14.24 14.47 -3.82
C LEU A 262 12.94 14.26 -4.60
N GLY A 263 12.69 15.09 -5.59
CA GLY A 263 11.57 14.94 -6.51
C GLY A 263 11.88 13.91 -7.59
N VAL A 264 10.93 13.05 -7.90
CA VAL A 264 11.00 12.05 -8.97
C VAL A 264 9.94 12.38 -10.02
N GLY A 265 10.37 12.61 -11.25
CA GLY A 265 9.52 13.00 -12.37
C GLY A 265 9.87 12.26 -13.66
N ALA A 266 9.44 12.81 -14.80
CA ALA A 266 9.69 12.23 -16.11
C ALA A 266 11.19 11.96 -16.42
N PRO A 267 12.16 12.82 -16.01
CA PRO A 267 13.58 12.54 -16.23
C PRO A 267 14.04 11.26 -15.51
N GLU A 268 13.68 11.08 -14.24
CA GLU A 268 14.08 9.91 -13.44
C GLU A 268 13.41 8.63 -13.97
N VAL A 269 12.16 8.71 -14.44
CA VAL A 269 11.46 7.60 -15.10
C VAL A 269 12.16 7.23 -16.42
N ALA A 270 12.60 8.22 -17.22
CA ALA A 270 13.33 7.98 -18.46
C ALA A 270 14.72 7.35 -18.26
N MET A 271 15.33 7.54 -17.09
CA MET A 271 16.59 6.90 -16.71
C MET A 271 16.46 5.40 -16.42
N LEU A 272 15.25 4.91 -16.13
CA LEU A 272 14.98 3.48 -15.96
C LEU A 272 14.89 2.80 -17.34
N LYS A 273 16.03 2.37 -17.87
CA LYS A 273 16.12 1.67 -19.15
C LYS A 273 15.85 0.16 -19.04
N ASP A 274 16.09 -0.40 -17.85
CA ASP A 274 15.94 -1.82 -17.58
C ASP A 274 14.44 -2.18 -17.40
N PRO A 275 14.06 -3.42 -17.72
CA PRO A 275 12.71 -3.91 -17.47
C PRO A 275 12.34 -3.84 -15.99
N VAL A 276 11.09 -3.48 -15.70
CA VAL A 276 10.51 -3.52 -14.36
C VAL A 276 9.47 -4.62 -14.28
N GLY A 277 9.34 -5.26 -13.11
CA GLY A 277 8.51 -6.46 -12.94
C GLY A 277 7.00 -6.22 -12.98
N LEU A 278 6.54 -4.96 -12.75
CA LEU A 278 5.13 -4.58 -12.84
C LEU A 278 4.88 -3.80 -14.13
N VAL A 279 3.69 -3.99 -14.68
CA VAL A 279 3.32 -3.51 -16.01
C VAL A 279 2.61 -2.15 -15.96
N GLY A 280 2.88 -1.30 -16.94
CA GLY A 280 2.23 -0.02 -17.18
C GLY A 280 3.09 1.21 -16.82
N PRO A 281 2.82 2.38 -17.46
CA PRO A 281 3.61 3.60 -17.26
C PRO A 281 3.67 4.05 -15.80
N HIS A 282 2.55 3.97 -15.07
CA HIS A 282 2.49 4.30 -13.65
C HIS A 282 3.39 3.40 -12.77
N GLN A 283 3.62 2.16 -13.18
CA GLN A 283 4.53 1.25 -12.47
C GLN A 283 6.00 1.59 -12.73
N LYS A 284 6.33 2.14 -13.90
CA LYS A 284 7.66 2.73 -14.15
C LYS A 284 7.91 3.93 -13.24
N SER A 285 6.90 4.77 -13.01
CA SER A 285 6.98 5.87 -12.03
C SER A 285 7.19 5.36 -10.60
N ASN A 286 6.44 4.34 -10.18
CA ASN A 286 6.63 3.70 -8.87
C ASN A 286 8.03 3.10 -8.72
N ALA A 287 8.54 2.43 -9.76
CA ALA A 287 9.90 1.89 -9.80
C ALA A 287 10.97 2.99 -9.72
N ALA A 288 10.76 4.14 -10.38
CA ALA A 288 11.66 5.29 -10.31
C ALA A 288 11.71 5.87 -8.88
N VAL A 289 10.57 6.00 -8.20
CA VAL A 289 10.50 6.43 -6.79
C VAL A 289 11.27 5.45 -5.90
N ALA A 290 11.06 4.14 -6.07
CA ALA A 290 11.80 3.12 -5.32
C ALA A 290 13.31 3.18 -5.59
N ALA A 291 13.73 3.26 -6.86
CA ALA A 291 15.14 3.35 -7.25
C ALA A 291 15.81 4.62 -6.71
N ALA A 292 15.12 5.76 -6.75
CA ALA A 292 15.59 7.03 -6.18
C ALA A 292 15.80 6.91 -4.65
N THR A 293 14.85 6.27 -3.95
CA THR A 293 14.95 6.00 -2.50
C THR A 293 16.14 5.11 -2.16
N VAL A 294 16.36 4.03 -2.93
CA VAL A 294 17.52 3.14 -2.73
C VAL A 294 18.84 3.87 -2.98
N ARG A 295 18.94 4.67 -4.05
CA ARG A 295 20.14 5.45 -4.35
C ARG A 295 20.43 6.49 -3.26
N LEU A 296 19.40 7.15 -2.75
CA LEU A 296 19.49 8.10 -1.64
C LEU A 296 20.06 7.46 -0.37
N LEU A 297 19.62 6.23 -0.07
CA LEU A 297 20.03 5.50 1.13
C LEU A 297 21.28 4.64 0.95
N ARG A 298 21.93 4.66 -0.22
CA ARG A 298 23.06 3.76 -0.57
C ARG A 298 24.24 3.84 0.40
N ALA A 299 24.49 5.01 0.98
CA ALA A 299 25.57 5.19 1.98
C ALA A 299 25.25 4.52 3.32
N LEU A 300 23.97 4.33 3.66
CA LEU A 300 23.52 3.68 4.89
C LEU A 300 23.22 2.20 4.70
N ILE A 301 22.67 1.85 3.56
CA ILE A 301 22.30 0.49 3.17
C ILE A 301 22.85 0.26 1.75
N PRO A 302 24.05 -0.31 1.61
CA PRO A 302 24.67 -0.52 0.32
C PRO A 302 23.82 -1.45 -0.57
N VAL A 303 23.57 -1.02 -1.80
CA VAL A 303 22.91 -1.79 -2.85
C VAL A 303 23.69 -1.58 -4.14
N SER A 304 24.15 -2.64 -4.77
CA SER A 304 24.82 -2.54 -6.08
C SER A 304 23.82 -2.27 -7.20
N ASP A 305 24.29 -1.79 -8.34
CA ASP A 305 23.43 -1.56 -9.50
C ASP A 305 22.85 -2.87 -10.07
N SER A 306 23.56 -3.99 -9.92
CA SER A 306 23.04 -5.31 -10.29
C SER A 306 21.87 -5.75 -9.39
N GLN A 307 22.01 -5.60 -8.07
CA GLN A 307 20.94 -5.89 -7.11
C GLN A 307 19.72 -4.98 -7.30
N LEU A 308 19.95 -3.69 -7.60
CA LEU A 308 18.88 -2.76 -7.93
C LEU A 308 18.09 -3.22 -9.17
N ARG A 309 18.80 -3.57 -10.27
CA ARG A 309 18.15 -4.08 -11.49
C ARG A 309 17.41 -5.39 -11.26
N GLU A 310 18.04 -6.34 -10.57
CA GLU A 310 17.43 -7.62 -10.21
C GLU A 310 16.15 -7.43 -9.41
N GLY A 311 16.21 -6.60 -8.35
CA GLY A 311 15.05 -6.28 -7.52
C GLY A 311 13.92 -5.65 -8.33
N LEU A 312 14.22 -4.65 -9.17
CA LEU A 312 13.22 -4.00 -10.01
C LEU A 312 12.54 -4.97 -11.00
N ALA A 313 13.28 -5.89 -11.59
CA ALA A 313 12.76 -6.86 -12.55
C ALA A 313 11.97 -8.00 -11.91
N SER A 314 12.32 -8.39 -10.67
CA SER A 314 11.74 -9.55 -10.00
C SER A 314 10.42 -9.29 -9.30
N VAL A 315 9.99 -8.02 -9.15
CA VAL A 315 8.78 -7.66 -8.41
C VAL A 315 7.54 -8.34 -9.00
N ARG A 316 6.74 -8.91 -8.12
CA ARG A 316 5.40 -9.41 -8.40
C ARG A 316 4.46 -8.83 -7.34
N TRP A 317 3.36 -8.24 -7.77
CA TRP A 317 2.37 -7.67 -6.86
C TRP A 317 0.96 -8.02 -7.33
N PRO A 318 0.24 -8.92 -6.64
CA PRO A 318 -1.07 -9.36 -7.06
C PRO A 318 -2.04 -8.21 -7.28
N GLY A 319 -2.88 -8.33 -8.32
CA GLY A 319 -3.91 -7.34 -8.63
C GLY A 319 -3.40 -6.00 -9.17
N ARG A 320 -2.18 -5.96 -9.73
CA ARG A 320 -1.64 -4.78 -10.44
C ARG A 320 -1.31 -5.14 -11.88
N LEU A 321 -2.30 -5.03 -12.76
CA LEU A 321 -2.25 -5.52 -14.14
C LEU A 321 -1.61 -6.92 -14.22
N GLN A 322 -2.06 -7.81 -13.34
CA GLN A 322 -1.61 -9.18 -13.25
C GLN A 322 -2.25 -10.01 -14.35
N GLU A 323 -1.43 -10.59 -15.23
CA GLU A 323 -1.91 -11.56 -16.22
C GLU A 323 -2.06 -12.95 -15.59
N VAL A 324 -3.20 -13.59 -15.87
CA VAL A 324 -3.47 -14.99 -15.54
C VAL A 324 -3.87 -15.72 -16.83
N ARG A 325 -3.14 -16.76 -17.18
CA ARG A 325 -3.43 -17.58 -18.36
C ARG A 325 -4.38 -18.71 -18.01
N ARG A 326 -5.46 -18.85 -18.77
CA ARG A 326 -6.43 -19.93 -18.68
C ARG A 326 -6.65 -20.54 -20.08
N GLY A 327 -5.86 -21.56 -20.43
CA GLY A 327 -5.82 -22.05 -21.81
C GLY A 327 -5.40 -20.94 -22.78
N ASN A 328 -6.22 -20.66 -23.77
CA ASN A 328 -5.97 -19.59 -24.75
C ASN A 328 -6.49 -18.21 -24.30
N GLN A 329 -7.03 -18.11 -23.09
CA GLN A 329 -7.57 -16.88 -22.54
C GLN A 329 -6.55 -16.17 -21.65
N SER A 330 -6.41 -14.85 -21.80
CA SER A 330 -5.68 -13.97 -20.89
C SER A 330 -6.67 -13.21 -20.02
N LEU A 331 -6.62 -13.43 -18.70
CA LEU A 331 -7.35 -12.64 -17.73
C LEU A 331 -6.39 -11.65 -17.09
N TRP A 332 -6.75 -10.37 -17.12
CA TRP A 332 -5.99 -9.29 -16.50
C TRP A 332 -6.71 -8.81 -15.25
N LEU A 333 -6.02 -8.85 -14.11
CA LEU A 333 -6.54 -8.44 -12.81
C LEU A 333 -5.93 -7.10 -12.42
N ASP A 334 -6.76 -6.08 -12.21
CA ASP A 334 -6.29 -4.77 -11.76
C ASP A 334 -7.19 -4.16 -10.70
N GLY A 335 -6.60 -3.74 -9.58
CA GLY A 335 -7.29 -3.19 -8.43
C GLY A 335 -7.55 -1.68 -8.51
N ALA A 336 -7.64 -1.05 -9.68
CA ALA A 336 -8.05 0.34 -9.83
C ALA A 336 -9.47 0.54 -9.26
N HIS A 337 -9.59 1.44 -8.28
CA HIS A 337 -10.82 1.63 -7.50
C HIS A 337 -11.11 3.10 -7.15
N ASN A 338 -10.35 4.02 -7.73
CA ASN A 338 -10.55 5.47 -7.65
C ASN A 338 -10.22 6.11 -8.99
N LEU A 339 -10.59 7.38 -9.18
CA LEU A 339 -10.42 8.07 -10.46
C LEU A 339 -8.97 8.08 -10.95
N PRO A 340 -7.95 8.45 -10.14
CA PRO A 340 -6.57 8.38 -10.60
C PRO A 340 -6.11 6.97 -10.98
N GLY A 341 -6.56 5.93 -10.26
CA GLY A 341 -6.26 4.53 -10.57
C GLY A 341 -6.84 4.09 -11.92
N VAL A 342 -8.09 4.45 -12.19
CA VAL A 342 -8.75 4.13 -13.46
C VAL A 342 -8.10 4.86 -14.65
N LEU A 343 -7.65 6.10 -14.46
CA LEU A 343 -6.91 6.84 -15.49
C LEU A 343 -5.55 6.18 -15.77
N ALA A 344 -4.84 5.75 -14.72
CA ALA A 344 -3.58 5.02 -14.86
C ALA A 344 -3.77 3.66 -15.57
N LEU A 345 -4.83 2.92 -15.22
CA LEU A 345 -5.19 1.68 -15.90
C LEU A 345 -5.48 1.94 -17.38
N LYS A 346 -6.32 2.94 -17.70
CA LYS A 346 -6.61 3.32 -19.09
C LYS A 346 -5.34 3.62 -19.88
N ALA A 347 -4.40 4.33 -19.30
CA ALA A 347 -3.12 4.67 -19.95
C ALA A 347 -2.23 3.44 -20.16
N ALA A 348 -2.35 2.41 -19.33
CA ALA A 348 -1.54 1.20 -19.40
C ALA A 348 -2.10 0.13 -20.36
N LEU A 349 -3.39 0.15 -20.68
CA LEU A 349 -4.03 -0.89 -21.54
C LEU A 349 -3.38 -1.04 -22.92
N PRO A 350 -2.96 0.01 -23.65
CA PRO A 350 -2.28 -0.15 -24.93
C PRO A 350 -0.98 -0.97 -24.86
N ASP A 351 -0.26 -0.91 -23.74
CA ASP A 351 1.00 -1.63 -23.55
C ASP A 351 0.78 -3.16 -23.36
N VAL A 352 -0.37 -3.55 -22.79
CA VAL A 352 -0.67 -4.93 -22.43
C VAL A 352 -1.69 -5.59 -23.36
N MET A 353 -2.49 -4.78 -24.03
CA MET A 353 -3.55 -5.20 -24.96
C MET A 353 -3.46 -4.39 -26.25
N PRO A 354 -2.37 -4.55 -27.04
CA PRO A 354 -2.13 -3.69 -28.21
C PRO A 354 -3.15 -3.92 -29.34
N VAL A 355 -3.82 -5.07 -29.34
CA VAL A 355 -4.82 -5.43 -30.37
C VAL A 355 -6.16 -5.76 -29.73
N GLY A 356 -7.21 -5.08 -30.20
CA GLY A 356 -8.58 -5.33 -29.79
C GLY A 356 -8.95 -4.64 -28.47
N ARG A 357 -10.11 -5.03 -27.95
CA ARG A 357 -10.68 -4.54 -26.68
C ARG A 357 -11.03 -5.74 -25.81
N PRO A 358 -10.72 -5.72 -24.51
CA PRO A 358 -11.08 -6.82 -23.63
C PRO A 358 -12.59 -6.91 -23.41
N ALA A 359 -13.07 -8.08 -23.03
CA ALA A 359 -14.31 -8.17 -22.28
C ALA A 359 -14.03 -7.62 -20.88
N LEU A 360 -14.86 -6.68 -20.41
CA LEU A 360 -14.69 -6.01 -19.13
C LEU A 360 -15.63 -6.62 -18.09
N VAL A 361 -15.08 -7.14 -17.01
CA VAL A 361 -15.82 -7.50 -15.79
C VAL A 361 -15.53 -6.45 -14.73
N MET A 362 -16.55 -5.71 -14.28
CA MET A 362 -16.35 -4.65 -13.31
C MET A 362 -17.37 -4.66 -12.18
N GLY A 363 -16.87 -4.36 -10.97
CA GLY A 363 -17.66 -4.16 -9.76
C GLY A 363 -17.04 -3.05 -8.93
N MET A 364 -17.85 -2.19 -8.34
CA MET A 364 -17.39 -0.96 -7.69
C MET A 364 -18.05 -0.76 -6.34
N LEU A 365 -17.42 0.07 -5.49
CA LEU A 365 -17.96 0.46 -4.19
C LEU A 365 -18.70 1.80 -4.28
N ALA A 366 -19.78 1.94 -3.52
CA ALA A 366 -20.68 3.10 -3.55
C ALA A 366 -20.03 4.39 -2.98
N ASP A 367 -19.03 4.27 -2.15
CA ASP A 367 -18.29 5.40 -1.56
C ASP A 367 -17.21 5.99 -2.49
N LYS A 368 -17.08 5.46 -3.70
CA LYS A 368 -16.16 5.97 -4.74
C LYS A 368 -16.92 6.73 -5.83
N ASP A 369 -16.21 7.50 -6.63
CA ASP A 369 -16.79 8.13 -7.83
C ASP A 369 -16.97 7.09 -8.96
N TRP A 370 -17.75 6.06 -8.64
CA TRP A 370 -18.02 4.94 -9.55
C TRP A 370 -18.71 5.37 -10.86
N PRO A 371 -19.56 6.44 -10.93
CA PRO A 371 -20.15 6.86 -12.19
C PRO A 371 -19.09 7.37 -13.17
N THR A 372 -18.14 8.18 -12.70
CA THR A 372 -17.02 8.65 -13.54
C THR A 372 -16.08 7.51 -13.92
N MET A 373 -15.78 6.59 -13.00
CA MET A 373 -14.97 5.41 -13.28
C MET A 373 -15.62 4.54 -14.38
N ALA A 374 -16.92 4.25 -14.26
CA ALA A 374 -17.66 3.49 -15.28
C ALA A 374 -17.64 4.19 -16.64
N ARG A 375 -17.81 5.52 -16.67
CA ARG A 375 -17.76 6.34 -17.90
C ARG A 375 -16.40 6.26 -18.61
N ILE A 376 -15.30 6.12 -17.86
CA ILE A 376 -13.95 6.00 -18.43
C ILE A 376 -13.68 4.57 -18.91
N LEU A 377 -14.13 3.54 -18.17
CA LEU A 377 -13.80 2.14 -18.46
C LEU A 377 -14.69 1.55 -19.56
N ALA A 378 -15.99 1.88 -19.59
CA ALA A 378 -16.95 1.26 -20.51
C ALA A 378 -16.55 1.39 -21.99
N PRO A 379 -16.06 2.54 -22.50
CA PRO A 379 -15.65 2.66 -23.91
C PRO A 379 -14.43 1.81 -24.27
N LEU A 380 -13.65 1.33 -23.30
CA LEU A 380 -12.45 0.53 -23.52
C LEU A 380 -12.76 -0.95 -23.80
N ALA A 381 -13.99 -1.38 -23.53
CA ALA A 381 -14.42 -2.78 -23.63
C ALA A 381 -14.99 -3.14 -24.99
N SER A 382 -14.92 -4.44 -25.36
CA SER A 382 -15.70 -5.05 -26.43
C SER A 382 -17.13 -5.35 -25.98
N ARG A 383 -17.28 -5.82 -24.74
CA ARG A 383 -18.53 -6.03 -24.00
C ARG A 383 -18.29 -5.89 -22.50
N ILE A 384 -19.35 -5.72 -21.73
CA ILE A 384 -19.25 -5.41 -20.30
C ILE A 384 -20.14 -6.37 -19.51
N VAL A 385 -19.58 -6.92 -18.42
CA VAL A 385 -20.33 -7.64 -17.40
C VAL A 385 -20.13 -6.92 -16.07
N VAL A 386 -21.23 -6.42 -15.48
CA VAL A 386 -21.18 -5.83 -14.15
C VAL A 386 -21.53 -6.85 -13.11
N VAL A 387 -20.82 -6.81 -11.98
CA VAL A 387 -20.95 -7.79 -10.88
C VAL A 387 -21.05 -7.07 -9.53
N PRO A 388 -21.71 -7.64 -8.52
CA PRO A 388 -21.58 -7.15 -7.16
C PRO A 388 -20.15 -7.37 -6.66
N VAL A 389 -19.70 -6.54 -5.74
CA VAL A 389 -18.46 -6.72 -4.99
C VAL A 389 -18.80 -7.37 -3.66
N PRO A 390 -18.00 -8.31 -3.13
CA PRO A 390 -18.26 -8.94 -1.83
C PRO A 390 -17.97 -7.96 -0.67
N SER A 391 -18.82 -6.93 -0.58
CA SER A 391 -18.78 -5.87 0.43
C SER A 391 -20.18 -5.29 0.62
N SER A 392 -20.51 -4.87 1.84
CA SER A 392 -21.75 -4.15 2.15
C SER A 392 -21.88 -2.82 1.40
N ARG A 393 -20.76 -2.27 0.96
CA ARG A 393 -20.66 -1.01 0.20
C ARG A 393 -20.75 -1.21 -1.32
N THR A 394 -21.12 -2.38 -1.80
CA THR A 394 -21.22 -2.62 -3.26
C THR A 394 -22.24 -1.70 -3.91
N VAL A 395 -21.90 -1.15 -5.08
CA VAL A 395 -22.89 -0.48 -5.94
C VAL A 395 -23.89 -1.52 -6.44
N SER A 396 -25.18 -1.17 -6.50
CA SER A 396 -26.16 -2.08 -7.09
C SER A 396 -25.80 -2.37 -8.55
N THR A 397 -25.89 -3.63 -8.93
CA THR A 397 -25.55 -4.07 -10.29
C THR A 397 -26.41 -3.37 -11.36
N GLU A 398 -27.66 -3.02 -11.03
CA GLU A 398 -28.53 -2.31 -11.96
C GLU A 398 -28.09 -0.84 -12.15
N ALA A 399 -27.69 -0.13 -11.08
CA ALA A 399 -27.15 1.23 -11.21
C ALA A 399 -25.85 1.23 -12.03
N LEU A 400 -24.94 0.29 -11.74
CA LEU A 400 -23.68 0.16 -12.47
C LEU A 400 -23.91 -0.24 -13.94
N ARG A 401 -24.89 -1.12 -14.21
CA ARG A 401 -25.32 -1.50 -15.55
C ARG A 401 -25.84 -0.30 -16.34
N SER A 402 -26.73 0.48 -15.74
CA SER A 402 -27.29 1.68 -16.37
C SER A 402 -26.21 2.69 -16.73
N ALA A 403 -25.28 2.97 -15.82
CA ALA A 403 -24.13 3.84 -16.09
C ALA A 403 -23.22 3.29 -17.21
N ALA A 404 -22.98 1.99 -17.22
CA ALA A 404 -22.18 1.33 -18.26
C ALA A 404 -22.83 1.39 -19.63
N ILE A 405 -24.15 1.23 -19.73
CA ILE A 405 -24.93 1.39 -20.98
C ILE A 405 -24.81 2.83 -21.48
N ALA A 406 -25.04 3.81 -20.61
CA ALA A 406 -24.97 5.22 -20.98
C ALA A 406 -23.56 5.63 -21.50
N ALA A 407 -22.50 5.02 -20.95
CA ALA A 407 -21.11 5.31 -21.29
C ALA A 407 -20.53 4.42 -22.40
N GLY A 408 -21.10 3.24 -22.61
CA GLY A 408 -20.50 2.16 -23.40
C GLY A 408 -20.62 2.29 -24.92
N ALA A 409 -21.22 3.37 -25.45
CA ALA A 409 -21.33 3.62 -26.90
C ALA A 409 -21.87 2.41 -27.69
N GLY A 410 -22.99 1.84 -27.26
CA GLY A 410 -23.65 0.70 -27.90
C GLY A 410 -23.05 -0.68 -27.60
N ARG A 411 -22.11 -0.78 -26.66
CA ARG A 411 -21.54 -2.06 -26.25
C ARG A 411 -22.56 -2.94 -25.53
N PRO A 412 -22.55 -4.27 -25.71
CA PRO A 412 -23.38 -5.16 -24.91
C PRO A 412 -23.02 -5.08 -23.43
N VAL A 413 -24.00 -4.82 -22.57
CA VAL A 413 -23.84 -4.76 -21.11
C VAL A 413 -24.79 -5.76 -20.47
N ARG A 414 -24.24 -6.62 -19.60
CA ARG A 414 -25.01 -7.58 -18.79
C ARG A 414 -24.72 -7.40 -17.31
N ALA A 415 -25.70 -7.70 -16.47
CA ALA A 415 -25.50 -7.84 -15.03
C ALA A 415 -25.45 -9.32 -14.68
N ALA A 416 -24.45 -9.74 -13.92
CA ALA A 416 -24.35 -11.07 -13.35
C ALA A 416 -24.53 -10.99 -11.81
N GLY A 417 -25.08 -12.04 -11.22
CA GLY A 417 -25.31 -12.14 -9.78
C GLY A 417 -24.02 -12.41 -8.97
N SER A 418 -22.94 -12.83 -9.63
CA SER A 418 -21.64 -13.09 -9.00
C SER A 418 -20.49 -13.02 -10.02
N LEU A 419 -19.26 -12.88 -9.52
CA LEU A 419 -18.07 -12.98 -10.35
C LEU A 419 -17.93 -14.36 -11.00
N SER A 420 -18.27 -15.43 -10.28
CA SER A 420 -18.26 -16.80 -10.83
C SER A 420 -19.17 -16.94 -12.03
N GLU A 421 -20.36 -16.34 -12.01
CA GLU A 421 -21.28 -16.31 -13.15
C GLU A 421 -20.70 -15.49 -14.31
N ALA A 422 -20.15 -14.32 -14.03
CA ALA A 422 -19.51 -13.47 -15.04
C ALA A 422 -18.35 -14.19 -15.74
N LEU A 423 -17.51 -14.90 -15.01
CA LEU A 423 -16.39 -15.67 -15.54
C LEU A 423 -16.85 -16.79 -16.50
N ARG A 424 -18.02 -17.40 -16.27
CA ARG A 424 -18.61 -18.35 -17.22
C ARG A 424 -19.05 -17.67 -18.52
N TRP A 425 -19.61 -16.46 -18.43
CA TRP A 425 -20.08 -15.72 -19.60
C TRP A 425 -18.96 -15.21 -20.50
N VAL A 426 -17.78 -14.93 -19.93
CA VAL A 426 -16.62 -14.41 -20.67
C VAL A 426 -15.63 -15.51 -21.10
N THR A 427 -15.99 -16.80 -20.97
CA THR A 427 -15.07 -17.92 -21.26
C THR A 427 -14.59 -17.95 -22.73
N ALA A 428 -15.42 -17.48 -23.68
CA ALA A 428 -15.07 -17.42 -25.10
C ALA A 428 -14.25 -16.18 -25.49
N ASP A 429 -14.09 -15.20 -24.60
CA ASP A 429 -13.30 -14.01 -24.92
C ASP A 429 -11.81 -14.28 -24.74
N PRO A 430 -10.98 -13.97 -25.74
CA PRO A 430 -9.55 -14.22 -25.67
C PRO A 430 -8.85 -13.36 -24.61
N VAL A 431 -9.39 -12.17 -24.34
CA VAL A 431 -8.85 -11.22 -23.37
C VAL A 431 -9.97 -10.70 -22.48
N VAL A 432 -9.78 -10.79 -21.18
CA VAL A 432 -10.71 -10.31 -20.16
C VAL A 432 -9.98 -9.40 -19.20
N LEU A 433 -10.58 -8.25 -18.88
CA LEU A 433 -10.12 -7.35 -17.83
C LEU A 433 -11.10 -7.38 -16.66
N ILE A 434 -10.61 -7.67 -15.46
CA ILE A 434 -11.37 -7.64 -14.20
C ILE A 434 -10.86 -6.47 -13.37
N THR A 435 -11.74 -5.50 -13.03
CA THR A 435 -11.32 -4.28 -12.32
C THR A 435 -12.46 -3.57 -11.60
N GLY A 436 -12.14 -2.49 -10.88
CA GLY A 436 -13.07 -1.59 -10.20
C GLY A 436 -13.05 -1.67 -8.68
N SER A 437 -12.48 -2.74 -8.09
CA SER A 437 -12.35 -2.89 -6.64
C SER A 437 -11.29 -3.91 -6.27
N LEU A 438 -10.52 -3.65 -5.21
CA LEU A 438 -9.60 -4.63 -4.62
C LEU A 438 -10.33 -5.86 -4.07
N TYR A 439 -11.55 -5.71 -3.56
CA TYR A 439 -12.38 -6.83 -3.09
C TYR A 439 -12.75 -7.78 -4.24
N LEU A 440 -13.10 -7.22 -5.41
CA LEU A 440 -13.38 -8.00 -6.60
C LEU A 440 -12.14 -8.76 -7.07
N ILE A 441 -10.96 -8.13 -6.99
CA ILE A 441 -9.70 -8.79 -7.34
C ILE A 441 -9.39 -9.92 -6.35
N GLY A 442 -9.59 -9.71 -5.06
CA GLY A 442 -9.44 -10.78 -4.05
C GLY A 442 -10.35 -11.98 -4.33
N GLU A 443 -11.61 -11.74 -4.71
CA GLU A 443 -12.53 -12.80 -5.15
C GLU A 443 -12.02 -13.50 -6.41
N ALA A 444 -11.53 -12.74 -7.41
CA ALA A 444 -10.97 -13.30 -8.64
C ALA A 444 -9.74 -14.18 -8.35
N VAL A 445 -8.82 -13.73 -7.52
CA VAL A 445 -7.61 -14.48 -7.10
C VAL A 445 -7.99 -15.84 -6.52
N THR A 446 -9.00 -15.88 -5.65
CA THR A 446 -9.50 -17.13 -5.05
C THR A 446 -10.19 -18.04 -6.07
N LEU A 447 -11.11 -17.49 -6.89
CA LEU A 447 -11.85 -18.28 -7.89
C LEU A 447 -10.94 -18.84 -8.98
N LEU A 448 -9.82 -18.18 -9.26
CA LEU A 448 -8.82 -18.63 -10.22
C LEU A 448 -7.76 -19.56 -9.60
N GLY A 449 -7.85 -19.85 -8.31
CA GLY A 449 -6.93 -20.76 -7.62
C GLY A 449 -5.49 -20.24 -7.50
N LEU A 450 -5.30 -18.91 -7.52
CA LEU A 450 -3.97 -18.28 -7.43
C LEU A 450 -3.46 -18.22 -5.99
N GLU A 451 -4.36 -18.20 -5.04
CA GLU A 451 -4.10 -18.21 -3.59
C GLU A 451 -5.08 -19.19 -2.93
N SER A 452 -4.68 -19.73 -1.79
CA SER A 452 -5.58 -20.54 -0.94
C SER A 452 -6.81 -19.72 -0.56
N SER A 453 -7.97 -20.35 -0.49
CA SER A 453 -9.18 -19.66 -0.02
C SER A 453 -8.94 -19.02 1.34
N ALA A 454 -9.42 -17.79 1.53
CA ALA A 454 -9.45 -17.14 2.83
C ALA A 454 -10.27 -17.98 3.82
N GLY A 455 -9.87 -17.97 5.08
CA GLY A 455 -10.75 -18.40 6.17
C GLY A 455 -12.01 -17.54 6.21
N ASP A 456 -13.07 -18.06 6.84
CA ASP A 456 -14.32 -17.33 6.98
C ASP A 456 -14.08 -15.96 7.65
N GLY A 457 -14.46 -14.89 6.94
CA GLY A 457 -14.41 -13.52 7.45
C GLY A 457 -13.13 -12.73 7.17
N GLU A 458 -12.01 -13.30 6.72
CA GLU A 458 -10.77 -12.54 6.51
C GLU A 458 -10.95 -11.34 5.56
N ARG A 459 -11.66 -11.53 4.44
CA ARG A 459 -11.89 -10.45 3.46
C ARG A 459 -12.69 -9.29 4.03
N THR A 460 -13.62 -9.56 4.93
CA THR A 460 -14.46 -8.53 5.55
C THR A 460 -13.68 -7.67 6.55
N LEU A 461 -12.47 -8.10 6.98
CA LEU A 461 -11.53 -7.25 7.73
C LEU A 461 -11.06 -6.01 6.94
N ASN A 462 -11.17 -6.02 5.62
CA ASN A 462 -10.89 -4.85 4.79
C ASN A 462 -12.03 -3.81 4.78
N GLU A 463 -13.22 -4.16 5.25
CA GLU A 463 -14.34 -3.21 5.27
C GLU A 463 -14.04 -2.06 6.23
N TRP A 464 -14.20 -0.86 5.72
CA TRP A 464 -14.00 0.38 6.44
C TRP A 464 -15.34 1.12 6.54
N SER A 465 -15.63 1.66 7.72
CA SER A 465 -16.80 2.51 7.93
C SER A 465 -16.35 3.95 8.14
N PRO A 466 -16.96 4.93 7.45
CA PRO A 466 -16.69 6.34 7.71
C PRO A 466 -16.97 6.71 9.18
N PRO A 467 -16.30 7.72 9.73
CA PRO A 467 -16.59 8.22 11.06
C PRO A 467 -18.08 8.55 11.20
N GLY A 468 -18.73 8.07 12.27
CA GLY A 468 -20.14 8.35 12.58
C GLY A 468 -21.17 7.42 11.93
N THR A 469 -20.77 6.42 11.17
CA THR A 469 -21.67 5.34 10.75
C THR A 469 -21.56 4.16 11.70
N LEU A 470 -22.64 3.88 12.44
CA LEU A 470 -22.75 2.62 13.18
C LEU A 470 -22.80 1.46 12.16
N PRO A 471 -22.14 0.32 12.43
CA PRO A 471 -22.33 -0.86 11.62
C PRO A 471 -23.81 -1.24 11.62
N PRO A 472 -24.38 -1.76 10.52
CA PRO A 472 -25.71 -2.33 10.54
C PRO A 472 -25.76 -3.46 11.58
N ALA A 473 -26.85 -3.45 12.36
CA ALA A 473 -27.12 -4.40 13.42
C ALA A 473 -27.20 -5.86 12.91
#